data_0dace05029fd8c283025abbed5cab9e9
#
_entry.id   0dace05029fd8c283025abbed5cab9e9
#
_cell.length_a   1.000
_cell.length_b   1.000
_cell.length_c   1.000
_cell.angle_alpha   90.00
_cell.angle_beta   90.00
_cell.angle_gamma   90.00
#
_symmetry.space_group_name_H-M   'P 1'
#
loop_
_entity.id
_entity.type
_entity.pdbx_description
1 polymer ?
#
loop_
_entity_poly.entity_id
_entity_poly.type
_entity_poly.pdbx_seq_one_letter_code
_entity_poly.pdbx_strand_id
1 'polypeptide(L)'
;MSSSLVEVREPPPRRPWSPPRALLDVNVWIALLDDAHQFSEEANAFIESPEARIATCPLVENGVIRIMAMPSYSRGGGLPMSLVRQRLQQACASLDHTFWPDDVSLRDDTLVDFSRVQGHQQVTDLYLLALAVRDGGTLAGAARA
;
A
#
# COMPACT_ATOMS: atom_id res chain seq x y z
N MET A 1 -34.43 4.88 3.56
CA MET A 1 -34.34 4.63 3.77
C MET A 1 -34.21 4.09 3.83
N SER A 2 -34.15 4.05 3.87
CA SER A 2 -34.07 3.54 4.06
C SER A 2 -33.87 2.97 4.22
N SER A 3 -33.87 2.86 4.38
CA SER A 3 -33.78 2.23 4.63
C SER A 3 -33.55 1.66 4.93
N SER A 4 -33.59 1.63 5.17
CA SER A 4 -33.49 1.00 5.54
C SER A 4 -33.17 0.46 5.84
N LEU A 5 -33.25 0.47 6.02
CA LEU A 5 -33.01 -0.22 6.31
C LEU A 5 -32.40 -0.73 6.69
N VAL A 6 -32.49 -1.32 6.76
CA VAL A 6 -31.82 -1.73 7.10
C VAL A 6 -31.11 -1.54 7.13
N GLU A 7 -31.23 -1.90 7.57
CA GLU A 7 -30.44 -1.46 7.19
C GLU A 7 -29.13 -1.68 7.25
N VAL A 8 -28.64 -2.44 6.39
CA VAL A 8 -27.22 -2.32 6.26
C VAL A 8 -26.89 -0.88 6.09
N ARG A 9 -25.96 -0.42 6.88
CA ARG A 9 -25.54 0.94 6.78
C ARG A 9 -24.47 1.02 5.74
N GLU A 10 -24.77 1.59 4.61
CA GLU A 10 -23.78 1.81 3.59
C GLU A 10 -22.92 3.02 3.94
N PRO A 11 -21.65 3.01 3.56
CA PRO A 11 -20.83 4.21 3.68
C PRO A 11 -21.41 5.32 2.81
N PRO A 12 -21.15 6.59 3.13
CA PRO A 12 -21.61 7.68 2.28
C PRO A 12 -21.02 7.51 0.87
N PRO A 13 -21.77 7.85 -0.15
CA PRO A 13 -21.28 7.71 -1.51
C PRO A 13 -20.07 8.59 -1.74
N ARG A 14 -19.09 8.06 -2.44
CA ARG A 14 -17.94 8.85 -2.81
C ARG A 14 -18.32 9.81 -3.92
N ARG A 15 -17.63 10.93 -3.97
CA ARG A 15 -17.78 11.81 -5.11
C ARG A 15 -17.34 11.05 -6.35
N PRO A 16 -18.03 11.21 -7.47
CA PRO A 16 -17.70 10.45 -8.67
C PRO A 16 -16.24 10.60 -9.12
N TRP A 17 -15.63 11.75 -8.82
CA TRP A 17 -14.27 12.02 -9.24
C TRP A 17 -13.23 11.72 -8.16
N SER A 18 -13.67 11.25 -6.98
CA SER A 18 -12.72 10.91 -5.92
C SER A 18 -11.99 9.62 -6.28
N PRO A 19 -10.66 9.62 -6.20
CA PRO A 19 -9.91 8.40 -6.48
C PRO A 19 -10.14 7.38 -5.38
N PRO A 20 -10.04 6.09 -5.70
CA PRO A 20 -10.08 5.06 -4.66
C PRO A 20 -8.83 5.15 -3.79
N ARG A 21 -8.92 4.58 -2.59
CA ARG A 21 -7.77 4.51 -1.70
C ARG A 21 -6.73 3.58 -2.31
N ALA A 22 -5.47 3.98 -2.29
CA ALA A 22 -4.39 3.24 -2.90
C ALA A 22 -3.55 2.54 -1.84
N LEU A 23 -3.46 1.21 -1.93
CA LEU A 23 -2.50 0.44 -1.14
C LEU A 23 -1.15 0.63 -1.80
N LEU A 24 -0.21 1.24 -1.09
CA LEU A 24 1.12 1.48 -1.63
C LEU A 24 1.99 0.26 -1.37
N ASP A 25 2.63 -0.26 -2.41
CA ASP A 25 3.53 -1.37 -2.20
C ASP A 25 4.84 -0.89 -1.56
N VAL A 26 5.71 -1.85 -1.23
CA VAL A 26 6.95 -1.55 -0.52
C VAL A 26 7.82 -0.55 -1.30
N ASN A 27 7.90 -0.71 -2.62
CA ASN A 27 8.77 0.16 -3.42
C ASN A 27 8.31 1.60 -3.45
N VAL A 28 7.01 1.83 -3.47
CA VAL A 28 6.47 3.19 -3.41
C VAL A 28 6.79 3.82 -2.05
N TRP A 29 6.61 3.07 -0.97
CA TRP A 29 6.93 3.56 0.36
C TRP A 29 8.40 3.92 0.49
N ILE A 30 9.30 3.07 -0.03
CA ILE A 30 10.73 3.36 0.04
C ILE A 30 11.03 4.65 -0.72
N ALA A 31 10.43 4.82 -1.89
CA ALA A 31 10.61 6.05 -2.65
C ALA A 31 10.11 7.29 -1.90
N LEU A 32 9.06 7.15 -1.10
CA LEU A 32 8.55 8.25 -0.30
C LEU A 32 9.44 8.58 0.89
N LEU A 33 10.03 7.57 1.50
CA LEU A 33 10.76 7.74 2.75
C LEU A 33 12.24 8.02 2.55
N ASP A 34 12.75 7.84 1.34
CA ASP A 34 14.17 8.03 1.02
C ASP A 34 14.29 9.09 -0.08
N ASP A 35 14.69 10.29 0.30
CA ASP A 35 14.79 11.41 -0.63
C ASP A 35 15.82 11.18 -1.74
N ALA A 36 16.75 10.26 -1.52
CA ALA A 36 17.77 9.94 -2.53
C ALA A 36 17.31 8.88 -3.51
N HIS A 37 16.12 8.34 -3.34
CA HIS A 37 15.60 7.31 -4.22
C HIS A 37 15.27 7.91 -5.60
N GLN A 38 15.57 7.16 -6.68
CA GLN A 38 15.38 7.67 -8.03
C GLN A 38 13.94 8.03 -8.37
N PHE A 39 12.97 7.41 -7.68
CA PHE A 39 11.55 7.69 -7.89
C PHE A 39 10.94 8.55 -6.79
N SER A 40 11.76 9.20 -5.98
CA SER A 40 11.28 10.00 -4.86
C SER A 40 10.35 11.12 -5.30
N GLU A 41 10.72 11.83 -6.38
CA GLU A 41 9.88 12.93 -6.86
C GLU A 41 8.51 12.46 -7.31
N GLU A 42 8.47 11.36 -8.05
CA GLU A 42 7.21 10.84 -8.54
C GLU A 42 6.31 10.38 -7.40
N ALA A 43 6.90 9.70 -6.43
CA ALA A 43 6.14 9.20 -5.29
C ALA A 43 5.59 10.36 -4.45
N ASN A 44 6.41 11.38 -4.22
CA ASN A 44 5.97 12.54 -3.46
C ASN A 44 4.89 13.34 -4.20
N ALA A 45 5.01 13.46 -5.51
CA ALA A 45 3.98 14.13 -6.30
C ALA A 45 2.64 13.41 -6.17
N PHE A 46 2.67 12.07 -6.12
CA PHE A 46 1.44 11.29 -5.97
C PHE A 46 0.74 11.60 -4.65
N ILE A 47 1.47 11.61 -3.54
CA ILE A 47 0.84 11.82 -2.23
C ILE A 47 0.56 13.28 -1.92
N GLU A 48 1.16 14.20 -2.64
CA GLU A 48 0.88 15.63 -2.44
C GLU A 48 -0.42 16.08 -3.10
N SER A 49 -1.02 15.23 -3.91
CA SER A 49 -2.34 15.51 -4.45
C SER A 49 -3.33 15.68 -3.30
N PRO A 50 -4.18 16.71 -3.33
CA PRO A 50 -5.15 16.92 -2.25
C PRO A 50 -6.11 15.76 -2.07
N GLU A 51 -6.23 14.92 -3.08
CA GLU A 51 -7.17 13.81 -3.05
C GLU A 51 -6.50 12.48 -2.76
N ALA A 52 -5.21 12.48 -2.48
CA ALA A 52 -4.49 11.24 -2.23
C ALA A 52 -5.01 10.56 -0.97
N ARG A 53 -5.37 9.31 -1.11
CA ARG A 53 -5.85 8.47 -0.02
C ARG A 53 -5.09 7.17 -0.10
N ILE A 54 -4.44 6.80 0.98
CA ILE A 54 -3.52 5.67 0.96
C ILE A 54 -3.87 4.65 2.03
N ALA A 55 -3.31 3.47 1.88
CA ALA A 55 -3.44 2.39 2.84
C ALA A 55 -2.11 1.68 3.02
N THR A 56 -1.92 1.12 4.19
CA THR A 56 -0.85 0.17 4.47
C THR A 56 -1.45 -1.13 4.95
N CYS A 57 -0.65 -2.17 4.95
CA CYS A 57 -1.00 -3.44 5.59
C CYS A 57 0.25 -3.98 6.27
N PRO A 58 0.12 -4.96 7.17
CA PRO A 58 1.29 -5.49 7.90
C PRO A 58 2.41 -5.97 6.99
N LEU A 59 2.07 -6.64 5.90
CA LEU A 59 3.09 -7.16 4.97
C LEU A 59 3.92 -6.03 4.39
N VAL A 60 3.27 -4.94 4.00
CA VAL A 60 3.97 -3.78 3.43
C VAL A 60 4.80 -3.07 4.49
N GLU A 61 4.23 -2.82 5.67
CA GLU A 61 4.97 -2.13 6.74
C GLU A 61 6.20 -2.91 7.15
N ASN A 62 6.05 -4.22 7.29
CA ASN A 62 7.14 -5.10 7.61
C ASN A 62 8.22 -5.04 6.54
N GLY A 63 7.81 -5.10 5.28
CA GLY A 63 8.75 -5.09 4.16
C GLY A 63 9.54 -3.80 4.06
N VAL A 64 8.91 -2.66 4.30
CA VAL A 64 9.59 -1.36 4.24
C VAL A 64 10.70 -1.31 5.29
N ILE A 65 10.38 -1.63 6.53
CA ILE A 65 11.37 -1.56 7.60
C ILE A 65 12.50 -2.55 7.35
N ARG A 66 12.16 -3.77 6.96
CA ARG A 66 13.17 -4.82 6.74
C ARG A 66 14.12 -4.46 5.62
N ILE A 67 13.59 -3.99 4.50
CA ILE A 67 14.42 -3.72 3.33
C ILE A 67 15.30 -2.50 3.53
N MET A 68 14.76 -1.42 4.07
CA MET A 68 15.55 -0.21 4.27
C MET A 68 16.62 -0.38 5.35
N ALA A 69 16.46 -1.35 6.24
CA ALA A 69 17.44 -1.63 7.28
C ALA A 69 18.48 -2.66 6.85
N MET A 70 18.34 -3.29 5.70
CA MET A 70 19.30 -4.30 5.24
C MET A 70 20.66 -3.65 4.97
N PRO A 71 21.76 -4.32 5.35
CA PRO A 71 23.09 -3.77 5.04
C PRO A 71 23.32 -3.50 3.57
N SER A 72 22.65 -4.23 2.69
CA SER A 72 22.79 -4.09 1.26
C SER A 72 21.87 -3.01 0.67
N TYR A 73 21.13 -2.28 1.50
CA TYR A 73 20.17 -1.30 1.01
C TYR A 73 20.83 -0.20 0.18
N SER A 74 21.98 0.27 0.63
CA SER A 74 22.71 1.30 -0.09
C SER A 74 24.20 1.11 0.17
N ARG A 75 25.02 1.92 -0.50
CA ARG A 75 26.48 1.85 -0.29
C ARG A 75 26.85 2.16 1.15
N GLY A 76 26.09 3.02 1.82
CA GLY A 76 26.32 3.34 3.22
C GLY A 76 25.77 2.34 4.19
N GLY A 77 25.14 1.27 3.69
CA GLY A 77 24.50 0.27 4.53
C GLY A 77 23.04 0.55 4.72
N GLY A 78 22.42 -0.15 5.67
CA GLY A 78 21.03 0.03 5.99
C GLY A 78 20.80 1.19 6.92
N LEU A 79 19.56 1.69 6.94
CA LEU A 79 19.15 2.70 7.91
C LEU A 79 18.79 2.02 9.22
N PRO A 80 18.93 2.72 10.35
CA PRO A 80 18.46 2.16 11.62
C PRO A 80 16.96 1.84 11.54
N MET A 81 16.58 0.68 12.02
CA MET A 81 15.16 0.28 11.97
C MET A 81 14.25 1.26 12.67
N SER A 82 14.70 1.82 13.80
CA SER A 82 13.91 2.79 14.53
C SER A 82 13.67 4.06 13.73
N LEU A 83 14.64 4.46 12.93
CA LEU A 83 14.48 5.63 12.06
C LEU A 83 13.48 5.37 10.97
N VAL A 84 13.56 4.21 10.32
CA VAL A 84 12.60 3.85 9.26
C VAL A 84 11.20 3.79 9.85
N ARG A 85 11.04 3.15 10.99
CA ARG A 85 9.76 3.07 11.67
C ARG A 85 9.20 4.46 11.97
N GLN A 86 10.03 5.34 12.47
CA GLN A 86 9.62 6.70 12.80
C GLN A 86 9.14 7.45 11.55
N ARG A 87 9.89 7.35 10.46
CA ARG A 87 9.50 8.00 9.21
C ARG A 87 8.15 7.46 8.71
N LEU A 88 7.96 6.16 8.79
CA LEU A 88 6.71 5.54 8.38
C LEU A 88 5.55 6.03 9.26
N GLN A 89 5.75 6.08 10.57
CA GLN A 89 4.74 6.60 11.49
C GLN A 89 4.35 8.03 11.15
N GLN A 90 5.35 8.88 10.91
CA GLN A 90 5.10 10.29 10.62
C GLN A 90 4.35 10.46 9.30
N ALA A 91 4.71 9.70 8.29
CA ALA A 91 4.03 9.77 7.01
C ALA A 91 2.57 9.35 7.14
N CYS A 92 2.32 8.25 7.83
CA CYS A 92 0.93 7.79 8.01
C CYS A 92 0.11 8.78 8.84
N ALA A 93 0.74 9.47 9.79
CA ALA A 93 0.02 10.44 10.62
C ALA A 93 -0.31 11.72 9.84
N SER A 94 0.47 12.06 8.82
CA SER A 94 0.29 13.30 8.08
C SER A 94 -0.54 13.15 6.83
N LEU A 95 -0.89 11.92 6.43
CA LEU A 95 -1.62 11.65 5.20
C LEU A 95 -3.00 11.07 5.52
N ASP A 96 -3.87 11.04 4.52
CA ASP A 96 -5.13 10.32 4.64
C ASP A 96 -4.84 8.83 4.51
N HIS A 97 -4.61 8.18 5.63
CA HIS A 97 -4.10 6.83 5.73
C HIS A 97 -5.09 5.91 6.45
N THR A 98 -5.24 4.71 5.95
CA THR A 98 -5.98 3.63 6.60
C THR A 98 -5.11 2.38 6.66
N PHE A 99 -5.16 1.69 7.79
CA PHE A 99 -4.48 0.42 7.95
C PHE A 99 -5.44 -0.72 7.59
N TRP A 100 -5.03 -1.58 6.67
CA TRP A 100 -5.80 -2.75 6.26
C TRP A 100 -5.13 -4.01 6.82
N PRO A 101 -5.82 -4.80 7.64
CA PRO A 101 -5.22 -6.03 8.15
C PRO A 101 -4.99 -7.04 7.01
N ASP A 102 -4.00 -7.92 7.19
CA ASP A 102 -3.70 -8.98 6.23
C ASP A 102 -4.65 -10.16 6.46
N ASP A 103 -5.90 -10.02 6.03
CA ASP A 103 -6.92 -11.03 6.26
C ASP A 103 -7.48 -11.64 4.98
N VAL A 104 -6.72 -11.52 3.89
CA VAL A 104 -7.02 -12.21 2.64
C VAL A 104 -6.16 -13.47 2.57
N SER A 105 -6.72 -14.55 2.06
CA SER A 105 -5.98 -15.80 1.89
C SER A 105 -5.75 -16.08 0.41
N LEU A 106 -4.51 -16.42 0.05
CA LEU A 106 -4.21 -16.85 -1.31
C LEU A 106 -4.82 -18.21 -1.65
N ARG A 107 -5.40 -18.90 -0.67
CA ARG A 107 -6.13 -20.15 -0.90
C ARG A 107 -7.57 -19.93 -1.35
N ASP A 108 -8.01 -18.68 -1.37
CA ASP A 108 -9.40 -18.35 -1.67
C ASP A 108 -9.56 -18.19 -3.18
N ASP A 109 -10.16 -19.18 -3.82
CA ASP A 109 -10.34 -19.19 -5.27
C ASP A 109 -11.28 -18.10 -5.76
N THR A 110 -12.09 -17.52 -4.90
CA THR A 110 -12.99 -16.43 -5.31
C THR A 110 -12.26 -15.11 -5.46
N LEU A 111 -11.06 -15.00 -4.87
CA LEU A 111 -10.28 -13.76 -4.91
C LEU A 111 -9.08 -13.84 -5.84
N VAL A 112 -8.53 -15.04 -6.03
CA VAL A 112 -7.23 -15.18 -6.66
C VAL A 112 -7.29 -16.26 -7.72
N ASP A 113 -6.80 -15.92 -8.92
CA ASP A 113 -6.64 -16.90 -10.00
C ASP A 113 -5.15 -17.23 -10.14
N PHE A 114 -4.72 -18.31 -9.49
CA PHE A 114 -3.34 -18.72 -9.52
C PHE A 114 -2.88 -19.28 -10.87
N SER A 115 -3.82 -19.62 -11.77
CA SER A 115 -3.43 -20.14 -13.06
C SER A 115 -2.64 -19.12 -13.90
N ARG A 116 -2.73 -17.85 -13.55
CA ARG A 116 -2.03 -16.79 -14.27
C ARG A 116 -0.72 -16.37 -13.65
N VAL A 117 -0.37 -16.93 -12.49
CA VAL A 117 0.88 -16.59 -11.81
C VAL A 117 2.01 -17.33 -12.51
N GLN A 118 3.02 -16.61 -12.97
CA GLN A 118 4.08 -17.17 -13.76
C GLN A 118 5.39 -17.34 -13.02
N GLY A 119 5.56 -16.67 -11.90
CA GLY A 119 6.81 -16.77 -11.14
C GLY A 119 6.62 -16.37 -9.69
N HIS A 120 7.56 -16.84 -8.87
CA HIS A 120 7.48 -16.60 -7.43
C HIS A 120 7.54 -15.11 -7.07
N GLN A 121 8.13 -14.29 -7.92
CA GLN A 121 8.21 -12.85 -7.66
C GLN A 121 6.84 -12.19 -7.68
N GLN A 122 5.85 -12.81 -8.31
CA GLN A 122 4.51 -12.23 -8.45
C GLN A 122 3.61 -12.50 -7.27
N VAL A 123 4.03 -13.37 -6.33
CA VAL A 123 3.16 -13.81 -5.24
C VAL A 123 2.76 -12.65 -4.33
N THR A 124 3.74 -11.84 -3.92
CA THR A 124 3.44 -10.70 -3.04
C THR A 124 2.55 -9.68 -3.75
N ASP A 125 2.84 -9.38 -5.01
CA ASP A 125 2.03 -8.44 -5.76
C ASP A 125 0.60 -8.94 -5.91
N LEU A 126 0.43 -10.23 -6.15
CA LEU A 126 -0.88 -10.83 -6.27
C LEU A 126 -1.65 -10.71 -4.95
N TYR A 127 -0.98 -10.97 -3.83
CA TYR A 127 -1.60 -10.82 -2.52
C TYR A 127 -2.06 -9.38 -2.28
N LEU A 128 -1.19 -8.42 -2.54
CA LEU A 128 -1.51 -7.01 -2.31
C LEU A 128 -2.64 -6.55 -3.22
N LEU A 129 -2.65 -7.02 -4.45
CA LEU A 129 -3.74 -6.70 -5.37
C LEU A 129 -5.06 -7.27 -4.88
N ALA A 130 -5.06 -8.52 -4.42
CA ALA A 130 -6.27 -9.15 -3.90
C ALA A 130 -6.79 -8.39 -2.67
N LEU A 131 -5.89 -7.97 -1.78
CA LEU A 131 -6.27 -7.21 -0.61
C LEU A 131 -6.88 -5.86 -1.02
N ALA A 132 -6.24 -5.16 -1.94
CA ALA A 132 -6.71 -3.87 -2.41
C ALA A 132 -8.10 -3.97 -3.04
N VAL A 133 -8.28 -4.97 -3.89
CA VAL A 133 -9.58 -5.18 -4.54
C VAL A 133 -10.65 -5.50 -3.52
N ARG A 134 -10.36 -6.38 -2.56
CA ARG A 134 -11.31 -6.76 -1.53
C ARG A 134 -11.76 -5.55 -0.73
N ASP A 135 -10.84 -4.62 -0.44
CA ASP A 135 -11.16 -3.44 0.36
C ASP A 135 -11.58 -2.25 -0.50
N GLY A 136 -11.88 -2.48 -1.77
CA GLY A 136 -12.45 -1.44 -2.63
C GLY A 136 -11.45 -0.39 -3.10
N GLY A 137 -10.17 -0.69 -3.05
CA GLY A 137 -9.13 0.23 -3.46
C GLY A 137 -8.32 -0.25 -4.64
N THR A 138 -7.16 0.32 -4.82
CA THR A 138 -6.22 -0.04 -5.88
C THR A 138 -4.86 -0.33 -5.28
N LEU A 139 -4.01 -0.97 -6.07
CA LEU A 139 -2.61 -1.19 -5.70
C LEU A 139 -1.74 -0.21 -6.48
N ALA A 140 -0.92 0.56 -5.78
CA ALA A 140 0.05 1.44 -6.40
C ALA A 140 1.44 0.82 -6.25
N GLY A 141 2.04 0.47 -7.37
CA GLY A 141 3.35 -0.17 -7.38
C GLY A 141 4.30 0.55 -8.31
N ALA A 142 5.43 1.01 -7.77
CA ALA A 142 6.41 1.73 -8.56
C ALA A 142 7.06 0.87 -9.62
N ALA A 143 7.12 -0.43 -9.39
CA ALA A 143 7.77 -1.34 -10.32
C ALA A 143 6.86 -1.86 -11.40
N ARG A 144 5.63 -1.42 -11.42
CA ARG A 144 4.73 -1.93 -12.39
C ARG A 144 4.85 -1.19 -13.61
N ALA A 145 5.53 -1.50 -14.43
CA ALA A 145 5.64 -0.74 -15.66
C ALA A 145 5.21 -1.59 -16.82
#